data_2e6db5a9b321391aa7b7b700bd1f167b
#
_entry.id   2e6db5a9b321391aa7b7b700bd1f167b
#
_cell.length_a   1.000
_cell.length_b   1.000
_cell.length_c   1.000
_cell.angle_alpha   90.00
_cell.angle_beta   90.00
_cell.angle_gamma   90.00
#
_symmetry.space_group_name_H-M   'P 1'
#
loop_
_entity.id
_entity.type
_entity.pdbx_description
1 polymer ?
#
loop_
_entity_poly.entity_id
_entity_poly.type
_entity_poly.pdbx_seq_one_letter_code
_entity_poly.pdbx_strand_id
1 'polypeptide(L)'
;MKLSFTECPCDIFICDIIEDASLCRSEREERALRVLLDEAFGTEAERRHTCAGAPVLYIGGRRSVIGISVSHSRRHAVLAVVPPGVYAGVDVEAPRAQLAMVAKRVLSADEYDFFSSFDGGFLLAWTLKEALYKASRILLDSEPCFASQLRIPVEDDSLARAFDRDGNVVGSFSAVWCTLPDGERVTVVFTKRSQNLQ
;
A
#
# COMPACT_ATOMS: atom_id res chain seq x y z
N MET A 1 9.29 -8.27 11.79
CA MET A 1 8.80 -9.56 11.20
C MET A 1 8.57 -9.38 9.71
N LYS A 2 8.89 -10.40 8.89
CA LYS A 2 8.67 -10.37 7.43
C LYS A 2 7.43 -11.19 7.06
N LEU A 3 6.53 -10.61 6.28
CA LEU A 3 5.39 -11.31 5.68
C LEU A 3 5.80 -11.86 4.30
N SER A 4 5.38 -13.07 3.98
CA SER A 4 5.63 -13.69 2.69
C SER A 4 4.33 -13.90 1.93
N PHE A 5 4.27 -13.43 0.70
CA PHE A 5 3.16 -13.63 -0.22
C PHE A 5 3.66 -14.36 -1.46
N THR A 6 2.94 -15.39 -1.87
CA THR A 6 3.20 -16.06 -3.14
C THR A 6 2.99 -15.06 -4.27
N GLU A 7 3.89 -15.06 -5.26
CA GLU A 7 3.87 -14.19 -6.44
C GLU A 7 4.14 -12.69 -6.20
N CYS A 8 4.22 -12.21 -4.96
CA CYS A 8 4.58 -10.82 -4.69
C CYS A 8 6.09 -10.62 -4.85
N PRO A 9 6.56 -9.70 -5.71
CA PRO A 9 7.98 -9.45 -5.90
C PRO A 9 8.60 -8.59 -4.79
N CYS A 10 7.77 -8.05 -3.87
CA CYS A 10 8.19 -7.15 -2.81
C CYS A 10 8.47 -7.91 -1.52
N ASP A 11 9.48 -7.47 -0.78
CA ASP A 11 9.68 -7.89 0.60
C ASP A 11 8.82 -7.02 1.53
N ILE A 12 8.00 -7.66 2.34
CA ILE A 12 7.06 -6.95 3.23
C ILE A 12 7.49 -7.13 4.68
N PHE A 13 7.83 -6.02 5.33
CA PHE A 13 8.20 -5.96 6.74
C PHE A 13 7.06 -5.33 7.54
N ILE A 14 6.82 -5.87 8.74
CA ILE A 14 5.80 -5.38 9.66
C ILE A 14 6.34 -5.38 11.09
N CYS A 15 5.98 -4.36 11.86
CA CYS A 15 6.22 -4.33 13.30
C CYS A 15 5.04 -3.67 14.03
N ASP A 16 4.94 -3.94 15.34
CA ASP A 16 3.98 -3.29 16.20
C ASP A 16 4.38 -1.83 16.45
N ILE A 17 3.39 -0.96 16.52
CA ILE A 17 3.54 0.41 17.00
C ILE A 17 3.40 0.36 18.53
N ILE A 18 4.51 0.49 19.23
CA ILE A 18 4.53 0.41 20.69
C ILE A 18 3.86 1.65 21.28
N GLU A 19 2.88 1.43 22.18
CA GLU A 19 2.24 2.50 22.93
C GLU A 19 3.27 3.12 23.89
N ASP A 20 3.49 4.42 23.75
CA ASP A 20 4.37 5.22 24.59
C ASP A 20 3.66 6.54 24.88
N ALA A 21 3.24 6.73 26.15
CA ALA A 21 2.48 7.90 26.57
C ALA A 21 3.29 9.22 26.49
N SER A 22 4.61 9.14 26.39
CA SER A 22 5.48 10.32 26.24
C SER A 22 5.56 10.82 24.79
N LEU A 23 5.10 10.02 23.83
CA LEU A 23 5.16 10.32 22.40
C LEU A 23 3.75 10.56 21.84
N CYS A 24 3.63 11.52 20.94
CA CYS A 24 2.41 11.67 20.15
C CYS A 24 2.28 10.53 19.13
N ARG A 25 1.11 10.42 18.52
CA ARG A 25 0.83 9.33 17.55
C ARG A 25 1.83 9.32 16.40
N SER A 26 2.09 10.46 15.78
CA SER A 26 3.01 10.56 14.63
C SER A 26 4.45 10.19 14.98
N GLU A 27 4.90 10.48 16.20
CA GLU A 27 6.23 10.09 16.66
C GLU A 27 6.36 8.58 16.85
N ARG A 28 5.31 7.93 17.36
CA ARG A 28 5.26 6.47 17.49
C ARG A 28 5.26 5.78 16.13
N GLU A 29 4.49 6.29 15.16
CA GLU A 29 4.44 5.79 13.78
C GLU A 29 5.81 5.94 13.09
N GLU A 30 6.46 7.09 13.25
CA GLU A 30 7.78 7.34 12.68
C GLU A 30 8.87 6.46 13.32
N ARG A 31 8.79 6.23 14.64
CA ARG A 31 9.70 5.31 15.35
C ARG A 31 9.54 3.88 14.85
N ALA A 32 8.31 3.40 14.67
CA ALA A 32 8.04 2.07 14.14
C ALA A 32 8.57 1.93 12.70
N LEU A 33 8.36 2.94 11.85
CA LEU A 33 8.91 2.95 10.50
C LEU A 33 10.43 2.96 10.49
N ARG A 34 11.07 3.68 11.43
CA ARG A 34 12.53 3.68 11.58
C ARG A 34 13.06 2.27 11.86
N VAL A 35 12.40 1.52 12.76
CA VAL A 35 12.74 0.11 13.05
C VAL A 35 12.67 -0.74 11.78
N LEU A 36 11.62 -0.57 10.97
CA LEU A 36 11.47 -1.33 9.72
C LEU A 36 12.54 -0.97 8.67
N LEU A 37 12.91 0.31 8.57
CA LEU A 37 13.98 0.74 7.67
C LEU A 37 15.33 0.19 8.11
N ASP A 38 15.63 0.20 9.42
CA ASP A 38 16.85 -0.35 9.97
C ASP A 38 16.94 -1.87 9.78
N GLU A 39 15.82 -2.59 9.95
CA GLU A 39 15.73 -4.04 9.70
C GLU A 39 15.98 -4.38 8.22
N ALA A 40 15.43 -3.57 7.31
CA ALA A 40 15.51 -3.84 5.87
C ALA A 40 16.82 -3.39 5.21
N PHE A 41 17.42 -2.29 5.67
CA PHE A 41 18.52 -1.59 4.97
C PHE A 41 19.67 -1.16 5.86
N GLY A 42 19.57 -1.33 7.18
CA GLY A 42 20.54 -0.81 8.14
C GLY A 42 20.35 0.68 8.48
N THR A 43 21.15 1.16 9.43
CA THR A 43 20.94 2.47 10.08
C THR A 43 21.21 3.69 9.18
N GLU A 44 21.86 3.52 8.03
CA GLU A 44 22.12 4.60 7.07
C GLU A 44 20.94 4.86 6.11
N ALA A 45 19.86 4.09 6.23
CA ALA A 45 18.67 4.26 5.40
C ALA A 45 17.81 5.42 5.89
N GLU A 46 17.33 6.24 4.99
CA GLU A 46 16.43 7.36 5.25
C GLU A 46 15.24 7.34 4.29
N ARG A 47 14.05 7.57 4.82
CA ARG A 47 12.89 7.90 4.01
C ARG A 47 12.82 9.40 3.78
N ARG A 48 12.75 9.81 2.54
CA ARG A 48 12.40 11.17 2.12
C ARG A 48 11.14 11.14 1.26
N HIS A 49 10.67 12.30 0.80
CA HIS A 49 9.48 12.38 -0.05
C HIS A 49 9.81 13.15 -1.33
N THR A 50 9.17 12.75 -2.44
CA THR A 50 9.14 13.55 -3.67
C THR A 50 8.30 14.81 -3.48
N CYS A 51 8.32 15.73 -4.45
CA CYS A 51 7.42 16.90 -4.44
C CYS A 51 5.94 16.49 -4.45
N ALA A 52 5.61 15.35 -5.06
CA ALA A 52 4.28 14.74 -5.01
C ALA A 52 3.99 13.98 -3.70
N GLY A 53 4.93 13.94 -2.74
CA GLY A 53 4.79 13.31 -1.43
C GLY A 53 4.96 11.79 -1.44
N ALA A 54 5.35 11.15 -2.56
CA ALA A 54 5.66 9.73 -2.59
C ALA A 54 6.94 9.45 -1.79
N PRO A 55 7.02 8.34 -1.01
CA PRO A 55 8.21 8.00 -0.27
C PRO A 55 9.34 7.56 -1.22
N VAL A 56 10.56 7.98 -0.92
CA VAL A 56 11.79 7.59 -1.61
C VAL A 56 12.84 7.18 -0.60
N LEU A 57 13.60 6.15 -0.94
CA LEU A 57 14.67 5.62 -0.11
C LEU A 57 16.00 6.30 -0.44
N TYR A 58 16.73 6.70 0.61
CA TYR A 58 18.13 7.12 0.55
C TYR A 58 18.95 6.18 1.43
N ILE A 59 20.16 5.82 0.99
CA ILE A 59 21.12 5.02 1.75
C ILE A 59 22.46 5.74 1.67
N GLY A 60 23.07 6.04 2.82
CA GLY A 60 24.31 6.80 2.88
C GLY A 60 24.21 8.17 2.15
N GLY A 61 23.06 8.83 2.24
CA GLY A 61 22.79 10.12 1.61
C GLY A 61 22.53 10.07 0.10
N ARG A 62 22.53 8.89 -0.54
CA ARG A 62 22.27 8.72 -1.98
C ARG A 62 20.89 8.10 -2.22
N ARG A 63 20.16 8.64 -3.21
CA ARG A 63 18.87 8.07 -3.63
C ARG A 63 19.06 6.66 -4.14
N SER A 64 18.31 5.72 -3.59
CA SER A 64 18.30 4.31 -4.00
C SER A 64 17.44 4.10 -5.25
N VAL A 65 17.79 3.08 -6.03
CA VAL A 65 16.95 2.55 -7.12
C VAL A 65 15.87 1.58 -6.60
N ILE A 66 16.00 1.13 -5.36
CA ILE A 66 14.99 0.34 -4.66
C ILE A 66 13.88 1.30 -4.23
N GLY A 67 12.64 0.95 -4.58
CA GLY A 67 11.46 1.69 -4.15
C GLY A 67 11.02 1.26 -2.75
N ILE A 68 10.23 2.11 -2.10
CA ILE A 68 9.55 1.77 -0.85
C ILE A 68 8.10 2.24 -0.90
N SER A 69 7.22 1.49 -0.24
CA SER A 69 5.88 1.94 0.11
C SER A 69 5.64 1.68 1.59
N VAL A 70 4.97 2.60 2.27
CA VAL A 70 4.74 2.53 3.71
C VAL A 70 3.27 2.73 4.06
N SER A 71 2.84 2.06 5.10
CA SER A 71 1.54 2.28 5.72
C SER A 71 1.62 2.03 7.21
N HIS A 72 0.66 2.58 7.93
CA HIS A 72 0.50 2.32 9.36
C HIS A 72 -0.99 2.35 9.71
N SER A 73 -1.37 1.48 10.62
CA SER A 73 -2.63 1.49 11.32
C SER A 73 -2.45 2.14 12.70
N ARG A 74 -3.35 1.84 13.62
CA ARG A 74 -3.13 2.19 15.03
C ARG A 74 -2.10 1.30 15.71
N ARG A 75 -1.96 0.02 15.28
CA ARG A 75 -1.16 -1.00 15.95
C ARG A 75 0.08 -1.42 15.18
N HIS A 76 0.04 -1.34 13.86
CA HIS A 76 1.12 -1.84 13.03
C HIS A 76 1.66 -0.77 12.07
N ALA A 77 2.97 -0.82 11.84
CA ALA A 77 3.62 -0.18 10.70
C ALA A 77 4.06 -1.26 9.71
N VAL A 78 3.93 -0.96 8.41
CA VAL A 78 4.29 -1.86 7.31
C VAL A 78 5.17 -1.11 6.32
N LEU A 79 6.24 -1.79 5.89
CA LEU A 79 7.17 -1.33 4.85
C LEU A 79 7.21 -2.39 3.74
N ALA A 80 6.90 -1.98 2.52
CA ALA A 80 7.18 -2.77 1.32
C ALA A 80 8.49 -2.29 0.70
N VAL A 81 9.43 -3.21 0.50
CA VAL A 81 10.68 -3.01 -0.25
C VAL A 81 10.42 -3.45 -1.68
N VAL A 82 10.49 -2.51 -2.61
CA VAL A 82 10.04 -2.66 -3.99
C VAL A 82 11.25 -2.76 -4.91
N PRO A 83 11.45 -3.88 -5.61
CA PRO A 83 12.59 -4.04 -6.51
C PRO A 83 12.51 -3.08 -7.70
N PRO A 84 13.66 -2.74 -8.34
CA PRO A 84 13.67 -1.88 -9.52
C PRO A 84 12.79 -2.44 -10.64
N GLY A 85 12.04 -1.55 -11.32
CA GLY A 85 11.14 -1.90 -12.41
C GLY A 85 9.78 -2.46 -11.96
N VAL A 86 9.50 -2.46 -10.66
CA VAL A 86 8.19 -2.75 -10.07
C VAL A 86 7.63 -1.47 -9.46
N TYR A 87 6.33 -1.28 -9.57
CA TYR A 87 5.59 -0.24 -8.85
C TYR A 87 4.66 -0.94 -7.87
N ALA A 88 4.72 -0.55 -6.61
CA ALA A 88 3.90 -1.20 -5.59
C ALA A 88 3.45 -0.22 -4.52
N GLY A 89 2.30 -0.54 -3.93
CA GLY A 89 1.77 0.14 -2.75
C GLY A 89 1.37 -0.88 -1.70
N VAL A 90 1.56 -0.53 -0.44
CA VAL A 90 1.10 -1.33 0.70
C VAL A 90 0.13 -0.52 1.53
N ASP A 91 -0.90 -1.20 2.05
CA ASP A 91 -1.80 -0.63 3.04
C ASP A 91 -2.06 -1.60 4.19
N VAL A 92 -2.25 -1.05 5.41
CA VAL A 92 -2.67 -1.80 6.60
C VAL A 92 -3.76 -1.03 7.32
N GLU A 93 -4.88 -1.70 7.62
CA GLU A 93 -6.04 -1.07 8.24
C GLU A 93 -6.77 -2.04 9.18
N ALA A 94 -7.34 -1.48 10.25
CA ALA A 94 -8.17 -2.20 11.19
C ALA A 94 -9.65 -2.22 10.74
N PRO A 95 -10.41 -3.27 11.09
CA PRO A 95 -11.85 -3.24 10.94
C PRO A 95 -12.46 -2.07 11.71
N ARG A 96 -13.34 -1.29 11.07
CA ARG A 96 -14.07 -0.18 11.71
C ARG A 96 -15.43 0.02 11.06
N ALA A 97 -16.42 0.39 11.86
CA ALA A 97 -17.80 0.55 11.40
C ALA A 97 -17.96 1.61 10.29
N GLN A 98 -17.09 2.62 10.26
CA GLN A 98 -17.14 3.70 9.27
C GLN A 98 -16.80 3.25 7.84
N LEU A 99 -16.17 2.08 7.66
CA LEU A 99 -15.78 1.59 6.33
C LEU A 99 -16.98 1.45 5.39
N ALA A 100 -18.15 1.02 5.89
CA ALA A 100 -19.36 0.93 5.07
C ALA A 100 -19.82 2.30 4.53
N MET A 101 -19.64 3.37 5.29
CA MET A 101 -19.98 4.73 4.82
C MET A 101 -18.95 5.26 3.83
N VAL A 102 -17.68 4.96 4.05
CA VAL A 102 -16.59 5.34 3.14
C VAL A 102 -16.72 4.58 1.82
N ALA A 103 -17.03 3.28 1.87
CA ALA A 103 -17.24 2.43 0.71
C ALA A 103 -18.26 3.04 -0.27
N LYS A 104 -19.39 3.56 0.22
CA LYS A 104 -20.41 4.23 -0.61
C LYS A 104 -19.90 5.44 -1.39
N ARG A 105 -18.78 6.04 -1.00
CA ARG A 105 -18.22 7.23 -1.64
C ARG A 105 -17.10 6.91 -2.62
N VAL A 106 -16.41 5.78 -2.40
CA VAL A 106 -15.19 5.44 -3.14
C VAL A 106 -15.34 4.24 -4.06
N LEU A 107 -16.39 3.41 -3.88
CA LEU A 107 -16.67 2.26 -4.70
C LEU A 107 -17.72 2.59 -5.78
N SER A 108 -17.57 1.98 -6.96
CA SER A 108 -18.66 1.93 -7.94
C SER A 108 -19.81 1.04 -7.45
N ALA A 109 -20.96 1.05 -8.11
CA ALA A 109 -22.07 0.20 -7.74
C ALA A 109 -21.68 -1.30 -7.74
N ASP A 110 -21.02 -1.74 -8.82
CA ASP A 110 -20.59 -3.15 -8.96
C ASP A 110 -19.55 -3.55 -7.90
N GLU A 111 -18.56 -2.67 -7.63
CA GLU A 111 -17.59 -2.88 -6.55
C GLU A 111 -18.31 -2.94 -5.20
N TYR A 112 -19.27 -2.04 -4.95
CA TYR A 112 -20.02 -2.02 -3.69
C TYR A 112 -20.81 -3.30 -3.48
N ASP A 113 -21.55 -3.75 -4.50
CA ASP A 113 -22.34 -4.98 -4.44
C ASP A 113 -21.45 -6.20 -4.19
N PHE A 114 -20.33 -6.31 -4.88
CA PHE A 114 -19.37 -7.37 -4.68
C PHE A 114 -18.81 -7.37 -3.25
N PHE A 115 -18.18 -6.27 -2.82
CA PHE A 115 -17.54 -6.21 -1.51
C PHE A 115 -18.51 -6.22 -0.33
N SER A 116 -19.79 -5.91 -0.52
CA SER A 116 -20.83 -6.08 0.50
C SER A 116 -21.28 -7.53 0.70
N SER A 117 -20.99 -8.43 -0.25
CA SER A 117 -21.48 -9.79 -0.27
C SER A 117 -20.77 -10.75 0.70
N PHE A 118 -19.63 -10.35 1.29
CA PHE A 118 -18.87 -11.18 2.22
C PHE A 118 -18.30 -10.37 3.41
N ASP A 119 -18.02 -11.09 4.48
CA ASP A 119 -17.47 -10.48 5.70
C ASP A 119 -16.08 -9.89 5.48
N GLY A 120 -15.85 -8.67 5.98
CA GLY A 120 -14.58 -7.95 5.79
C GLY A 120 -14.36 -7.42 4.37
N GLY A 121 -15.34 -7.51 3.46
CA GLY A 121 -15.21 -7.04 2.07
C GLY A 121 -14.93 -5.54 1.99
N PHE A 122 -15.59 -4.70 2.76
CA PHE A 122 -15.30 -3.26 2.75
C PHE A 122 -13.91 -2.91 3.31
N LEU A 123 -13.37 -3.70 4.24
CA LEU A 123 -12.00 -3.55 4.70
C LEU A 123 -11.01 -3.90 3.56
N LEU A 124 -11.27 -5.00 2.84
CA LEU A 124 -10.48 -5.38 1.68
C LEU A 124 -10.55 -4.31 0.58
N ALA A 125 -11.74 -3.84 0.24
CA ALA A 125 -11.94 -2.80 -0.77
C ALA A 125 -11.17 -1.52 -0.41
N TRP A 126 -11.22 -1.09 0.85
CA TRP A 126 -10.51 0.10 1.32
C TRP A 126 -8.99 -0.06 1.18
N THR A 127 -8.43 -1.15 1.73
CA THR A 127 -6.98 -1.39 1.68
C THR A 127 -6.47 -1.59 0.25
N LEU A 128 -7.27 -2.21 -0.64
CA LEU A 128 -6.96 -2.30 -2.07
C LEU A 128 -6.89 -0.92 -2.73
N LYS A 129 -7.89 -0.04 -2.48
CA LYS A 129 -7.91 1.33 -3.04
C LYS A 129 -6.73 2.16 -2.56
N GLU A 130 -6.41 2.12 -1.27
CA GLU A 130 -5.27 2.84 -0.69
C GLU A 130 -3.92 2.31 -1.22
N ALA A 131 -3.75 1.00 -1.29
CA ALA A 131 -2.54 0.39 -1.84
C ALA A 131 -2.39 0.72 -3.34
N LEU A 132 -3.48 0.65 -4.12
CA LEU A 132 -3.48 1.00 -5.54
C LEU A 132 -3.18 2.49 -5.76
N TYR A 133 -3.73 3.37 -4.92
CA TYR A 133 -3.42 4.80 -4.95
C TYR A 133 -1.91 5.05 -4.74
N LYS A 134 -1.30 4.40 -3.74
CA LYS A 134 0.13 4.51 -3.45
C LYS A 134 0.98 3.99 -4.61
N ALA A 135 0.64 2.84 -5.20
CA ALA A 135 1.33 2.27 -6.35
C ALA A 135 1.24 3.18 -7.59
N SER A 136 0.05 3.70 -7.88
CA SER A 136 -0.22 4.61 -9.02
C SER A 136 0.54 5.91 -8.90
N ARG A 137 0.63 6.47 -7.70
CA ARG A 137 1.35 7.71 -7.42
C ARG A 137 2.84 7.61 -7.74
N ILE A 138 3.44 6.46 -7.47
CA ILE A 138 4.83 6.17 -7.80
C ILE A 138 4.98 6.00 -9.33
N LEU A 139 4.06 5.29 -9.97
CA LEU A 139 4.08 5.04 -11.41
C LEU A 139 3.94 6.34 -12.23
N LEU A 140 3.04 7.23 -11.82
CA LEU A 140 2.75 8.46 -12.55
C LEU A 140 3.72 9.61 -12.23
N ASP A 141 4.52 9.49 -11.17
CA ASP A 141 5.32 10.60 -10.57
C ASP A 141 4.49 11.88 -10.39
N SER A 142 3.19 11.71 -10.15
CA SER A 142 2.21 12.78 -9.98
C SER A 142 1.11 12.34 -9.01
N GLU A 143 0.26 13.27 -8.59
CA GLU A 143 -0.93 12.91 -7.83
C GLU A 143 -1.87 12.09 -8.72
N PRO A 144 -2.16 10.83 -8.35
CA PRO A 144 -3.12 10.02 -9.08
C PRO A 144 -4.55 10.56 -8.87
N CYS A 145 -5.43 10.08 -9.69
CA CYS A 145 -6.87 10.26 -9.49
C CYS A 145 -7.29 9.85 -8.07
N PHE A 146 -8.35 10.47 -7.55
CA PHE A 146 -8.95 10.07 -6.28
C PHE A 146 -9.23 8.56 -6.25
N ALA A 147 -9.22 7.95 -5.06
CA ALA A 147 -9.51 6.53 -4.87
C ALA A 147 -10.81 6.08 -5.56
N SER A 148 -11.80 6.97 -5.70
CA SER A 148 -13.04 6.72 -6.44
C SER A 148 -12.86 6.49 -7.95
N GLN A 149 -11.74 6.90 -8.53
CA GLN A 149 -11.43 6.71 -9.95
C GLN A 149 -10.56 5.45 -10.20
N LEU A 150 -10.05 4.84 -9.14
CA LEU A 150 -9.36 3.57 -9.23
C LEU A 150 -10.39 2.43 -9.26
N ARG A 151 -10.26 1.49 -10.17
CA ARG A 151 -11.20 0.37 -10.32
C ARG A 151 -10.55 -0.93 -9.88
N ILE A 152 -11.29 -1.68 -9.08
CA ILE A 152 -10.96 -3.05 -8.72
C ILE A 152 -11.89 -3.93 -9.57
N PRO A 153 -11.37 -4.72 -10.53
CA PRO A 153 -12.22 -5.61 -11.31
C PRO A 153 -12.90 -6.63 -10.41
N VAL A 154 -14.19 -6.73 -10.51
CA VAL A 154 -15.03 -7.64 -9.71
C VAL A 154 -14.98 -9.08 -10.24
N GLU A 155 -14.63 -9.23 -11.53
CA GLU A 155 -14.54 -10.52 -12.22
C GLU A 155 -13.19 -11.22 -12.03
N ASP A 156 -12.15 -10.46 -11.69
CA ASP A 156 -10.81 -10.97 -11.43
C ASP A 156 -10.17 -10.12 -10.32
N ASP A 157 -10.32 -10.56 -9.08
CA ASP A 157 -9.81 -9.90 -7.87
C ASP A 157 -8.27 -9.83 -7.81
N SER A 158 -7.58 -10.52 -8.71
CA SER A 158 -6.12 -10.45 -8.87
C SER A 158 -5.63 -9.24 -9.66
N LEU A 159 -6.53 -8.51 -10.37
CA LEU A 159 -6.17 -7.39 -11.23
C LEU A 159 -6.87 -6.09 -10.83
N ALA A 160 -6.13 -5.15 -10.27
CA ALA A 160 -6.57 -3.78 -10.07
C ALA A 160 -6.10 -2.89 -11.23
N ARG A 161 -6.88 -1.86 -11.59
CA ARG A 161 -6.55 -0.92 -12.66
C ARG A 161 -6.53 0.51 -12.14
N ALA A 162 -5.48 1.23 -12.46
CA ALA A 162 -5.40 2.67 -12.25
C ALA A 162 -5.71 3.42 -13.54
N PHE A 163 -6.42 4.54 -13.40
CA PHE A 163 -6.82 5.41 -14.50
C PHE A 163 -6.26 6.82 -14.28
N ASP A 164 -5.94 7.52 -15.36
CA ASP A 164 -5.64 8.95 -15.31
C ASP A 164 -6.94 9.78 -15.21
N ARG A 165 -6.78 11.11 -15.18
CA ARG A 165 -7.90 12.05 -15.09
C ARG A 165 -8.84 12.01 -16.30
N ASP A 166 -8.34 11.56 -17.44
CA ASP A 166 -9.06 11.44 -18.69
C ASP A 166 -9.74 10.07 -18.87
N GLY A 167 -9.54 9.16 -17.88
CA GLY A 167 -10.13 7.83 -17.86
C GLY A 167 -9.34 6.77 -18.64
N ASN A 168 -8.09 7.04 -19.04
CA ASN A 168 -7.23 6.06 -19.68
C ASN A 168 -6.58 5.15 -18.64
N VAL A 169 -6.45 3.86 -18.95
CA VAL A 169 -5.73 2.91 -18.09
C VAL A 169 -4.24 3.24 -18.10
N VAL A 170 -3.70 3.61 -16.94
CA VAL A 170 -2.27 3.91 -16.76
C VAL A 170 -1.47 2.74 -16.21
N GLY A 171 -2.14 1.71 -15.68
CA GLY A 171 -1.47 0.51 -15.20
C GLY A 171 -2.45 -0.57 -14.77
N SER A 172 -2.00 -1.81 -14.90
CA SER A 172 -2.66 -2.99 -14.35
C SER A 172 -1.78 -3.57 -13.25
N PHE A 173 -2.40 -3.92 -12.14
CA PHE A 173 -1.72 -4.33 -10.91
C PHE A 173 -2.29 -5.65 -10.42
N SER A 174 -1.43 -6.51 -9.91
CA SER A 174 -1.84 -7.67 -9.10
C SER A 174 -1.97 -7.25 -7.65
N ALA A 175 -2.80 -7.96 -6.89
CA ALA A 175 -2.99 -7.71 -5.47
C ALA A 175 -2.84 -9.02 -4.68
N VAL A 176 -2.26 -8.89 -3.49
CA VAL A 176 -2.20 -9.95 -2.47
C VAL A 176 -2.52 -9.35 -1.12
N TRP A 177 -3.13 -10.14 -0.24
CA TRP A 177 -3.47 -9.69 1.11
C TRP A 177 -3.43 -10.81 2.14
N CYS A 178 -3.33 -10.43 3.41
CA CYS A 178 -3.54 -11.32 4.54
C CYS A 178 -4.28 -10.59 5.66
N THR A 179 -4.92 -11.35 6.53
CA THR A 179 -5.49 -10.82 7.77
C THR A 179 -4.56 -11.22 8.93
N LEU A 180 -4.17 -10.24 9.72
CA LEU A 180 -3.36 -10.44 10.91
C LEU A 180 -4.19 -11.07 12.03
N PRO A 181 -3.57 -11.68 13.06
CA PRO A 181 -4.30 -12.33 14.17
C PRO A 181 -5.26 -11.41 14.93
N ASP A 182 -5.02 -10.11 14.92
CA ASP A 182 -5.87 -9.09 15.57
C ASP A 182 -6.96 -8.53 14.64
N GLY A 183 -7.12 -9.09 13.44
CA GLY A 183 -8.13 -8.72 12.46
C GLY A 183 -7.74 -7.58 11.52
N GLU A 184 -6.57 -6.93 11.70
CA GLU A 184 -6.09 -5.95 10.74
C GLU A 184 -5.73 -6.61 9.41
N ARG A 185 -5.92 -5.89 8.32
CA ARG A 185 -5.62 -6.39 6.97
C ARG A 185 -4.43 -5.67 6.38
N VAL A 186 -3.48 -6.46 5.87
CA VAL A 186 -2.36 -5.98 5.06
C VAL A 186 -2.65 -6.32 3.60
N THR A 187 -2.60 -5.32 2.73
CA THR A 187 -2.80 -5.47 1.28
C THR A 187 -1.60 -4.89 0.55
N VAL A 188 -1.11 -5.61 -0.45
CA VAL A 188 -0.05 -5.17 -1.35
C VAL A 188 -0.57 -5.20 -2.77
N VAL A 189 -0.44 -4.09 -3.47
CA VAL A 189 -0.76 -3.96 -4.91
C VAL A 189 0.54 -3.68 -5.65
N PHE A 190 0.80 -4.41 -6.75
CA PHE A 190 2.05 -4.31 -7.46
C PHE A 190 1.89 -4.57 -8.96
N THR A 191 2.75 -3.96 -9.79
CA THR A 191 2.85 -4.32 -11.21
C THR A 191 3.58 -5.64 -11.37
N LYS A 192 3.11 -6.51 -12.28
CA LYS A 192 3.92 -7.64 -12.74
C LYS A 192 5.11 -7.08 -13.52
N ARG A 193 6.29 -7.58 -13.25
CA ARG A 193 7.49 -7.22 -13.99
C ARG A 193 7.25 -7.58 -15.47
N SER A 194 7.18 -6.60 -16.36
CA SER A 194 7.10 -6.87 -17.79
C SER A 194 8.34 -7.67 -18.19
N GLN A 195 8.15 -8.88 -18.72
CA GLN A 195 9.25 -9.71 -19.24
C GLN A 195 9.84 -9.17 -20.57
N ASN A 196 9.36 -8.02 -21.03
CA ASN A 196 9.76 -7.41 -22.30
C ASN A 196 10.42 -6.05 -22.10
N LEU A 197 11.67 -6.04 -21.66
CA LEU A 197 12.65 -4.99 -21.98
C LEU A 197 14.01 -5.69 -22.07
N GLN A 198 14.23 -6.39 -23.17
CA GLN A 198 15.55 -6.66 -23.70
C GLN A 198 15.91 -5.54 -24.68
#